data_2d269594aeb810875a723c8a0e41e8a0
#
_entry.id   2d269594aeb810875a723c8a0e41e8a0
#
_cell.length_a   1.000
_cell.length_b   1.000
_cell.length_c   1.000
_cell.angle_alpha   90.00
_cell.angle_beta   90.00
_cell.angle_gamma   90.00
#
_symmetry.space_group_name_H-M   'P 1'
#
loop_
_entity.id
_entity.type
_entity.pdbx_description
1 polymer ?
#
loop_
_entity_poly.entity_id
_entity_poly.type
_entity_poly.pdbx_seq_one_letter_code
_entity_poly.pdbx_strand_id
1 'polypeptide(L)'
;MNTRTKKKVGAREATLLARGLRKTYNNFEAVKSVNFEVHQSECFGFLGPNGAGKTTTMKMIYGAAVPTGGELKVAGLDARHREREVKRRIGVVPQENNLDEDLKVEENLLVYGRYFDLPRKVVRQRAAELLEFVQLSEKADAQVEQLSGGMKRRLLIARALINDPDLVVLDEPTTGLDPQARHLVWNKLRELTSERKTLVLTTHYMDEAAQLCDRLCIMDDGRIISEGTPRDLIEEHISPEVVEFRTNRDALKKLARIVSDIADGIDHLGEALLVYTSDADAVARKVKESGVPIDNTLYRQATLEDVFLKLTGRRLVD
;
A
#
# COMPACT_ATOMS: atom_id res chain seq x y z
N MET A 1 -36.76 -13.36 -18.26
CA MET A 1 -35.65 -13.30 -19.21
C MET A 1 -35.22 -11.86 -19.33
N ASN A 2 -34.19 -11.46 -18.61
CA ASN A 2 -33.59 -10.12 -18.76
C ASN A 2 -32.07 -10.28 -18.61
N THR A 3 -31.43 -10.58 -19.75
CA THR A 3 -29.98 -10.66 -19.89
C THR A 3 -29.41 -9.25 -19.87
N ARG A 4 -28.95 -8.80 -18.69
CA ARG A 4 -28.11 -7.60 -18.59
C ARG A 4 -26.76 -7.89 -19.25
N THR A 5 -26.62 -7.40 -20.47
CA THR A 5 -25.33 -7.35 -21.18
C THR A 5 -24.33 -6.54 -20.35
N LYS A 6 -23.36 -7.20 -19.75
CA LYS A 6 -22.18 -6.53 -19.15
C LYS A 6 -21.48 -5.77 -20.27
N LYS A 7 -21.57 -4.44 -20.29
CA LYS A 7 -20.72 -3.58 -21.11
C LYS A 7 -19.25 -3.97 -20.82
N LYS A 8 -18.54 -4.47 -21.82
CA LYS A 8 -17.09 -4.56 -21.78
C LYS A 8 -16.53 -3.15 -21.58
N VAL A 9 -16.10 -2.86 -20.37
CA VAL A 9 -15.20 -1.72 -20.10
C VAL A 9 -13.96 -1.97 -20.96
N GLY A 10 -13.62 -1.02 -21.84
CA GLY A 10 -12.44 -1.13 -22.69
C GLY A 10 -11.24 -1.49 -21.83
N ALA A 11 -10.47 -2.49 -22.25
CA ALA A 11 -9.28 -2.95 -21.52
C ALA A 11 -8.36 -1.75 -21.32
N ARG A 12 -8.21 -1.30 -20.05
CA ARG A 12 -7.23 -0.28 -19.69
C ARG A 12 -5.84 -0.87 -19.99
N GLU A 13 -4.99 -0.10 -20.64
CA GLU A 13 -3.63 -0.53 -20.93
C GLU A 13 -2.85 -0.71 -19.63
N ALA A 14 -2.15 -1.86 -19.49
CA ALA A 14 -1.36 -2.13 -18.31
C ALA A 14 -0.08 -1.31 -18.33
N THR A 15 0.08 -0.44 -17.34
CA THR A 15 1.33 0.31 -17.11
C THR A 15 2.42 -0.57 -16.53
N LEU A 16 2.03 -1.57 -15.70
CA LEU A 16 2.93 -2.53 -15.10
C LEU A 16 2.34 -3.94 -15.23
N LEU A 17 3.15 -4.90 -15.68
CA LEU A 17 2.76 -6.29 -15.85
C LEU A 17 3.85 -7.21 -15.34
N ALA A 18 3.50 -8.12 -14.44
CA ALA A 18 4.37 -9.21 -13.98
C ALA A 18 3.72 -10.56 -14.22
N ARG A 19 4.46 -11.51 -14.78
CA ARG A 19 4.02 -12.89 -15.00
C ARG A 19 5.07 -13.86 -14.52
N GLY A 20 4.71 -14.69 -13.53
CA GLY A 20 5.61 -15.67 -12.93
C GLY A 20 6.89 -15.02 -12.38
N LEU A 21 6.81 -13.76 -11.92
CA LEU A 21 7.96 -12.99 -11.48
C LEU A 21 8.60 -13.63 -10.26
N ARG A 22 9.93 -13.83 -10.30
CA ARG A 22 10.70 -14.47 -9.24
C ARG A 22 11.95 -13.70 -8.89
N LYS A 23 12.33 -13.77 -7.61
CA LYS A 23 13.62 -13.28 -7.14
C LYS A 23 14.19 -14.19 -6.07
N THR A 24 15.36 -14.73 -6.36
CA THR A 24 16.15 -15.54 -5.43
C THR A 24 17.44 -14.80 -5.12
N TYR A 25 17.80 -14.73 -3.85
CA TYR A 25 19.10 -14.27 -3.34
C TYR A 25 19.81 -15.46 -2.70
N ASN A 26 20.90 -15.88 -3.30
CA ASN A 26 21.57 -17.12 -2.89
C ASN A 26 20.58 -18.30 -2.88
N ASN A 27 20.25 -18.85 -1.70
CA ASN A 27 19.31 -19.95 -1.53
C ASN A 27 17.93 -19.52 -1.01
N PHE A 28 17.69 -18.20 -0.85
CA PHE A 28 16.42 -17.67 -0.35
C PHE A 28 15.58 -17.08 -1.49
N GLU A 29 14.39 -17.67 -1.73
CA GLU A 29 13.43 -17.18 -2.72
C GLU A 29 12.55 -16.10 -2.10
N ALA A 30 12.93 -14.84 -2.29
CA ALA A 30 12.24 -13.69 -1.73
C ALA A 30 10.91 -13.35 -2.44
N VAL A 31 10.79 -13.73 -3.74
CA VAL A 31 9.56 -13.57 -4.53
C VAL A 31 9.32 -14.86 -5.31
N LYS A 32 8.15 -15.48 -5.09
CA LYS A 32 7.84 -16.86 -5.49
C LYS A 32 6.76 -16.89 -6.59
N SER A 33 7.16 -16.59 -7.83
CA SER A 33 6.27 -16.70 -9.01
C SER A 33 4.99 -15.87 -8.91
N VAL A 34 5.13 -14.57 -8.63
CA VAL A 34 3.98 -13.66 -8.50
C VAL A 34 3.50 -13.15 -9.85
N ASN A 35 2.19 -12.95 -9.96
CA ASN A 35 1.52 -12.38 -11.13
C ASN A 35 0.69 -11.19 -10.64
N PHE A 36 0.81 -10.05 -11.30
CA PHE A 36 -0.02 -8.87 -11.04
C PHE A 36 -0.01 -7.93 -12.24
N GLU A 37 -1.01 -7.07 -12.31
CA GLU A 37 -1.18 -6.09 -13.36
C GLU A 37 -1.65 -4.77 -12.76
N VAL A 38 -0.99 -3.68 -13.13
CA VAL A 38 -1.36 -2.31 -12.71
C VAL A 38 -1.80 -1.54 -13.93
N HIS A 39 -2.98 -0.96 -13.87
CA HIS A 39 -3.56 -0.21 -14.98
C HIS A 39 -3.18 1.27 -14.91
N GLN A 40 -3.34 1.96 -16.03
CA GLN A 40 -3.10 3.40 -16.09
C GLN A 40 -4.05 4.17 -15.17
N SER A 41 -3.51 5.17 -14.47
CA SER A 41 -4.26 6.06 -13.59
C SER A 41 -4.92 5.35 -12.40
N GLU A 42 -4.32 4.27 -11.90
CA GLU A 42 -4.73 3.65 -10.63
C GLU A 42 -3.61 3.74 -9.58
N CYS A 43 -4.00 3.70 -8.34
CA CYS A 43 -3.12 3.47 -7.20
C CYS A 43 -3.20 1.99 -6.81
N PHE A 44 -2.12 1.23 -7.04
CA PHE A 44 -2.03 -0.19 -6.71
C PHE A 44 -1.14 -0.42 -5.50
N GLY A 45 -1.64 -1.16 -4.50
CA GLY A 45 -0.95 -1.44 -3.25
C GLY A 45 -0.39 -2.85 -3.14
N PHE A 46 0.79 -2.99 -2.54
CA PHE A 46 1.29 -4.25 -2.01
C PHE A 46 1.21 -4.20 -0.49
N LEU A 47 0.25 -4.89 0.10
CA LEU A 47 0.02 -4.98 1.54
C LEU A 47 0.64 -6.27 2.09
N GLY A 48 1.33 -6.20 3.21
CA GLY A 48 1.87 -7.40 3.85
C GLY A 48 2.92 -7.10 4.92
N PRO A 49 3.35 -8.12 5.69
CA PRO A 49 4.31 -7.94 6.77
C PRO A 49 5.73 -7.68 6.24
N ASN A 50 6.62 -7.31 7.14
CA ASN A 50 8.04 -7.24 6.84
C ASN A 50 8.55 -8.63 6.42
N GLY A 51 9.37 -8.66 5.35
CA GLY A 51 9.84 -9.92 4.77
C GLY A 51 8.88 -10.60 3.77
N ALA A 52 7.67 -10.09 3.54
CA ALA A 52 6.72 -10.65 2.56
C ALA A 52 7.19 -10.58 1.09
N GLY A 53 8.26 -9.86 0.77
CA GLY A 53 8.77 -9.70 -0.58
C GLY A 53 8.39 -8.38 -1.27
N LYS A 54 7.66 -7.48 -0.60
CA LYS A 54 7.18 -6.19 -1.14
C LYS A 54 8.32 -5.31 -1.67
N THR A 55 9.28 -4.94 -0.82
CA THR A 55 10.45 -4.12 -1.21
C THR A 55 11.29 -4.80 -2.29
N THR A 56 11.41 -6.13 -2.27
CA THR A 56 12.10 -6.88 -3.34
C THR A 56 11.36 -6.72 -4.67
N THR A 57 10.03 -6.79 -4.66
CA THR A 57 9.21 -6.57 -5.85
C THR A 57 9.36 -5.13 -6.35
N MET A 58 9.33 -4.11 -5.47
CA MET A 58 9.61 -2.72 -5.85
C MET A 58 11.00 -2.57 -6.47
N LYS A 59 12.05 -3.15 -5.84
CA LYS A 59 13.42 -3.13 -6.38
C LYS A 59 13.53 -3.72 -7.78
N MET A 60 12.74 -4.73 -8.11
CA MET A 60 12.66 -5.25 -9.48
C MET A 60 11.96 -4.28 -10.43
N ILE A 61 10.87 -3.63 -9.99
CA ILE A 61 10.10 -2.68 -10.81
C ILE A 61 10.98 -1.48 -11.20
N TYR A 62 11.72 -0.90 -10.25
CA TYR A 62 12.57 0.27 -10.56
C TYR A 62 14.01 -0.08 -10.94
N GLY A 63 14.32 -1.36 -11.16
CA GLY A 63 15.60 -1.80 -11.72
C GLY A 63 16.77 -1.78 -10.74
N ALA A 64 16.52 -1.79 -9.42
CA ALA A 64 17.57 -2.00 -8.39
C ALA A 64 17.86 -3.48 -8.13
N ALA A 65 16.99 -4.39 -8.59
CA ALA A 65 17.20 -5.82 -8.53
C ALA A 65 16.78 -6.47 -9.85
N VAL A 66 17.63 -7.33 -10.41
CA VAL A 66 17.28 -8.08 -11.62
C VAL A 66 16.44 -9.30 -11.24
N PRO A 67 15.26 -9.52 -11.87
CA PRO A 67 14.49 -10.73 -11.67
C PRO A 67 15.27 -12.00 -11.99
N THR A 68 15.14 -13.06 -11.21
CA THR A 68 15.76 -14.36 -11.49
C THR A 68 14.88 -15.23 -12.41
N GLY A 69 13.58 -14.92 -12.52
CA GLY A 69 12.64 -15.62 -13.41
C GLY A 69 11.41 -14.78 -13.70
N GLY A 70 10.60 -15.25 -14.64
CA GLY A 70 9.37 -14.60 -15.06
C GLY A 70 9.57 -13.41 -16.00
N GLU A 71 8.48 -12.72 -16.28
CA GLU A 71 8.41 -11.54 -17.14
C GLU A 71 8.03 -10.32 -16.29
N LEU A 72 8.66 -9.17 -16.57
CA LEU A 72 8.31 -7.89 -15.97
C LEU A 72 8.34 -6.79 -17.03
N LYS A 73 7.19 -6.16 -17.27
CA LYS A 73 7.07 -4.98 -18.12
C LYS A 73 6.70 -3.78 -17.28
N VAL A 74 7.41 -2.67 -17.45
CA VAL A 74 7.19 -1.40 -16.74
C VAL A 74 7.04 -0.30 -17.78
N ALA A 75 5.97 0.49 -17.72
CA ALA A 75 5.60 1.47 -18.72
C ALA A 75 5.62 0.88 -20.15
N GLY A 76 5.14 -0.37 -20.31
CA GLY A 76 5.12 -1.11 -21.57
C GLY A 76 6.48 -1.65 -22.03
N LEU A 77 7.56 -1.42 -21.29
CA LEU A 77 8.92 -1.81 -21.63
C LEU A 77 9.37 -3.04 -20.83
N ASP A 78 10.14 -3.93 -21.47
CA ASP A 78 10.80 -5.04 -20.77
C ASP A 78 11.85 -4.50 -19.78
N ALA A 79 11.62 -4.73 -18.48
CA ALA A 79 12.47 -4.18 -17.44
C ALA A 79 13.91 -4.73 -17.41
N ARG A 80 14.15 -5.93 -17.98
CA ARG A 80 15.50 -6.53 -18.05
C ARG A 80 16.34 -5.93 -19.16
N HIS A 81 15.72 -5.66 -20.31
CA HIS A 81 16.45 -5.28 -21.53
C HIS A 81 16.46 -3.78 -21.78
N ARG A 82 15.51 -3.05 -21.20
CA ARG A 82 15.33 -1.60 -21.44
C ARG A 82 15.37 -0.78 -20.14
N GLU A 83 16.23 -1.16 -19.20
CA GLU A 83 16.32 -0.54 -17.87
C GLU A 83 16.45 0.98 -17.88
N ARG A 84 17.32 1.54 -18.76
CA ARG A 84 17.51 3.01 -18.87
C ARG A 84 16.24 3.74 -19.33
N GLU A 85 15.48 3.13 -20.24
CA GLU A 85 14.24 3.72 -20.74
C GLU A 85 13.13 3.62 -19.71
N VAL A 86 13.06 2.50 -18.96
CA VAL A 86 12.16 2.37 -17.81
C VAL A 86 12.46 3.45 -16.80
N LYS A 87 13.72 3.63 -16.37
CA LYS A 87 14.13 4.64 -15.38
C LYS A 87 13.79 6.09 -15.80
N ARG A 88 13.70 6.38 -17.09
CA ARG A 88 13.27 7.70 -17.58
C ARG A 88 11.77 7.94 -17.44
N ARG A 89 10.95 6.90 -17.35
CA ARG A 89 9.49 6.96 -17.30
C ARG A 89 8.92 6.77 -15.91
N ILE A 90 9.74 6.44 -14.92
CA ILE A 90 9.31 6.20 -13.56
C ILE A 90 9.88 7.25 -12.60
N GLY A 91 9.11 7.54 -11.56
CA GLY A 91 9.58 8.24 -10.36
C GLY A 91 9.69 7.24 -9.21
N VAL A 92 10.72 7.37 -8.38
CA VAL A 92 10.95 6.43 -7.27
C VAL A 92 11.10 7.17 -5.95
N VAL A 93 10.27 6.79 -4.99
CA VAL A 93 10.38 7.19 -3.58
C VAL A 93 10.79 5.97 -2.79
N PRO A 94 12.07 5.77 -2.49
CA PRO A 94 12.55 4.60 -1.76
C PRO A 94 12.14 4.65 -0.30
N GLN A 95 12.26 3.53 0.41
CA GLN A 95 11.99 3.44 1.83
C GLN A 95 12.95 4.31 2.63
N GLU A 96 14.24 4.24 2.33
CA GLU A 96 15.28 5.03 2.98
C GLU A 96 15.36 6.45 2.41
N ASN A 97 15.74 7.41 3.26
CA ASN A 97 16.02 8.75 2.82
C ASN A 97 17.36 8.77 2.05
N ASN A 98 17.30 9.13 0.78
CA ASN A 98 18.46 9.27 -0.09
C ASN A 98 18.56 10.68 -0.71
N LEU A 99 18.09 11.69 0.02
CA LEU A 99 18.37 13.09 -0.30
C LEU A 99 19.83 13.38 -0.06
N ASP A 100 20.40 14.26 -0.87
CA ASP A 100 21.75 14.74 -0.69
C ASP A 100 21.73 15.82 0.42
N GLU A 101 22.34 15.52 1.55
CA GLU A 101 22.31 16.39 2.75
C GLU A 101 23.23 17.60 2.61
N ASP A 102 24.22 17.55 1.72
CA ASP A 102 25.12 18.68 1.42
C ASP A 102 24.44 19.73 0.52
N LEU A 103 23.31 19.40 -0.08
CA LEU A 103 22.54 20.28 -0.97
C LEU A 103 21.36 20.91 -0.27
N LYS A 104 20.98 22.10 -0.74
CA LYS A 104 19.73 22.74 -0.39
C LYS A 104 18.52 21.96 -0.94
N VAL A 105 17.34 22.25 -0.42
CA VAL A 105 16.06 21.66 -0.83
C VAL A 105 15.84 21.81 -2.35
N GLU A 106 15.94 23.03 -2.90
CA GLU A 106 15.80 23.24 -4.35
C GLU A 106 16.90 22.54 -5.14
N GLU A 107 18.15 22.60 -4.66
CA GLU A 107 19.29 21.99 -5.33
C GLU A 107 19.15 20.48 -5.50
N ASN A 108 18.57 19.77 -4.53
CA ASN A 108 18.24 18.36 -4.67
C ASN A 108 17.36 18.07 -5.90
N LEU A 109 16.38 18.91 -6.17
CA LEU A 109 15.53 18.79 -7.35
C LEU A 109 16.28 19.14 -8.64
N LEU A 110 17.06 20.24 -8.62
CA LEU A 110 17.82 20.71 -9.77
C LEU A 110 18.89 19.70 -10.20
N VAL A 111 19.63 19.12 -9.25
CA VAL A 111 20.65 18.10 -9.53
C VAL A 111 20.01 16.82 -10.05
N TYR A 112 18.93 16.37 -9.40
CA TYR A 112 18.24 15.13 -9.80
C TYR A 112 17.64 15.24 -11.21
N GLY A 113 17.07 16.40 -11.56
CA GLY A 113 16.53 16.66 -12.91
C GLY A 113 17.57 16.54 -14.03
N ARG A 114 18.87 16.75 -13.73
CA ARG A 114 19.95 16.58 -14.73
C ARG A 114 20.18 15.12 -15.14
N TYR A 115 19.86 14.15 -14.27
CA TYR A 115 19.99 12.73 -14.63
C TYR A 115 19.02 12.29 -15.73
N PHE A 116 18.01 13.12 -16.02
CA PHE A 116 17.00 12.88 -17.06
C PHE A 116 17.27 13.66 -18.36
N ASP A 117 18.42 14.32 -18.48
CA ASP A 117 18.80 15.15 -19.64
C ASP A 117 17.81 16.31 -19.92
N LEU A 118 17.10 16.78 -18.88
CA LEU A 118 16.14 17.87 -19.01
C LEU A 118 16.83 19.23 -19.12
N PRO A 119 16.33 20.16 -19.98
CA PRO A 119 16.86 21.51 -20.07
C PRO A 119 16.77 22.25 -18.73
N ARG A 120 17.83 22.99 -18.36
CA ARG A 120 17.90 23.71 -17.07
C ARG A 120 16.67 24.58 -16.77
N LYS A 121 16.13 25.25 -17.80
CA LYS A 121 14.93 26.09 -17.67
C LYS A 121 13.71 25.26 -17.24
N VAL A 122 13.53 24.09 -17.85
CA VAL A 122 12.43 23.16 -17.53
C VAL A 122 12.57 22.62 -16.11
N VAL A 123 13.78 22.21 -15.72
CA VAL A 123 14.03 21.68 -14.37
C VAL A 123 13.75 22.74 -13.30
N ARG A 124 14.18 24.01 -13.51
CA ARG A 124 13.90 25.09 -12.55
C ARG A 124 12.41 25.37 -12.41
N GLN A 125 11.71 25.44 -13.53
CA GLN A 125 10.27 25.66 -13.51
C GLN A 125 9.56 24.53 -12.75
N ARG A 126 9.84 23.27 -13.09
CA ARG A 126 9.26 22.11 -12.42
C ARG A 126 9.64 22.04 -10.94
N ALA A 127 10.88 22.39 -10.58
CA ALA A 127 11.31 22.40 -9.18
C ALA A 127 10.47 23.38 -8.35
N ALA A 128 10.22 24.60 -8.88
CA ALA A 128 9.38 25.58 -8.20
C ALA A 128 7.93 25.07 -8.04
N GLU A 129 7.32 24.55 -9.11
CA GLU A 129 5.97 23.97 -9.10
C GLU A 129 5.85 22.79 -8.12
N LEU A 130 6.85 21.89 -8.10
CA LEU A 130 6.88 20.75 -7.23
C LEU A 130 7.11 21.12 -5.75
N LEU A 131 7.93 22.15 -5.46
CA LEU A 131 8.08 22.66 -4.09
C LEU A 131 6.79 23.29 -3.59
N GLU A 132 6.06 24.00 -4.44
CA GLU A 132 4.72 24.49 -4.11
C GLU A 132 3.74 23.33 -3.86
N PHE A 133 3.70 22.36 -4.78
CA PHE A 133 2.87 21.16 -4.65
C PHE A 133 3.08 20.45 -3.31
N VAL A 134 4.34 20.25 -2.88
CA VAL A 134 4.63 19.58 -1.60
C VAL A 134 4.71 20.53 -0.40
N GLN A 135 4.35 21.82 -0.56
CA GLN A 135 4.36 22.84 0.49
C GLN A 135 5.74 23.04 1.13
N LEU A 136 6.76 23.17 0.31
CA LEU A 136 8.14 23.42 0.73
C LEU A 136 8.77 24.67 0.06
N SER A 137 7.99 25.52 -0.61
CA SER A 137 8.49 26.74 -1.29
C SER A 137 9.28 27.65 -0.34
N GLU A 138 8.78 27.88 0.88
CA GLU A 138 9.47 28.70 1.89
C GLU A 138 10.78 28.09 2.41
N LYS A 139 11.02 26.82 2.14
CA LYS A 139 12.20 26.06 2.53
C LYS A 139 13.16 25.79 1.37
N ALA A 140 12.94 26.36 0.19
CA ALA A 140 13.73 26.11 -1.02
C ALA A 140 15.25 26.30 -0.80
N ASP A 141 15.62 27.32 -0.06
CA ASP A 141 17.01 27.66 0.28
C ASP A 141 17.55 27.00 1.55
N ALA A 142 16.72 26.24 2.29
CA ALA A 142 17.14 25.58 3.53
C ALA A 142 18.00 24.33 3.20
N GLN A 143 18.91 23.98 4.13
CA GLN A 143 19.64 22.70 4.07
C GLN A 143 18.68 21.55 4.39
N VAL A 144 18.87 20.40 3.73
CA VAL A 144 18.03 19.20 3.93
C VAL A 144 18.04 18.72 5.38
N GLU A 145 19.16 18.89 6.09
CA GLU A 145 19.26 18.55 7.52
C GLU A 145 18.27 19.28 8.41
N GLN A 146 17.88 20.49 8.03
CA GLN A 146 16.94 21.34 8.79
C GLN A 146 15.48 20.91 8.60
N LEU A 147 15.21 19.94 7.73
CA LEU A 147 13.87 19.42 7.47
C LEU A 147 13.46 18.36 8.49
N SER A 148 12.20 18.38 8.91
CA SER A 148 11.60 17.26 9.64
C SER A 148 11.51 16.00 8.74
N GLY A 149 11.32 14.81 9.34
CA GLY A 149 11.14 13.57 8.59
C GLY A 149 10.00 13.65 7.56
N GLY A 150 8.86 14.24 7.95
CA GLY A 150 7.73 14.44 7.04
C GLY A 150 8.05 15.43 5.91
N MET A 151 8.85 16.47 6.16
CA MET A 151 9.32 17.39 5.12
C MET A 151 10.30 16.70 4.16
N LYS A 152 11.24 15.91 4.68
CA LYS A 152 12.17 15.11 3.88
C LYS A 152 11.38 14.13 2.98
N ARG A 153 10.33 13.48 3.50
CA ARG A 153 9.49 12.58 2.72
C ARG A 153 8.74 13.28 1.60
N ARG A 154 8.19 14.46 1.86
CA ARG A 154 7.54 15.29 0.84
C ARG A 154 8.52 15.77 -0.23
N LEU A 155 9.75 16.11 0.14
CA LEU A 155 10.80 16.45 -0.83
C LEU A 155 11.20 15.26 -1.71
N LEU A 156 11.25 14.03 -1.15
CA LEU A 156 11.46 12.80 -1.93
C LEU A 156 10.36 12.58 -2.98
N ILE A 157 9.10 12.87 -2.62
CA ILE A 157 7.98 12.80 -3.56
C ILE A 157 8.16 13.83 -4.68
N ALA A 158 8.46 15.09 -4.34
CA ALA A 158 8.73 16.14 -5.33
C ALA A 158 9.88 15.73 -6.27
N ARG A 159 10.96 15.20 -5.70
CA ARG A 159 12.11 14.72 -6.49
C ARG A 159 11.73 13.58 -7.44
N ALA A 160 10.90 12.65 -7.01
CA ALA A 160 10.42 11.54 -7.84
C ALA A 160 9.53 12.01 -9.02
N LEU A 161 8.97 13.22 -8.95
CA LEU A 161 8.11 13.79 -9.99
C LEU A 161 8.85 14.70 -10.98
N ILE A 162 10.13 15.00 -10.77
CA ILE A 162 10.87 16.01 -11.56
C ILE A 162 10.94 15.70 -13.06
N ASN A 163 10.97 14.41 -13.41
CA ASN A 163 10.99 13.93 -14.79
C ASN A 163 9.60 13.74 -15.40
N ASP A 164 8.52 14.11 -14.70
CA ASP A 164 7.13 13.92 -15.11
C ASP A 164 6.81 12.45 -15.47
N PRO A 165 6.95 11.53 -14.52
CA PRO A 165 6.88 10.10 -14.79
C PRO A 165 5.47 9.62 -15.13
N ASP A 166 5.37 8.53 -15.91
CA ASP A 166 4.12 7.80 -16.16
C ASP A 166 3.70 6.96 -14.96
N LEU A 167 4.68 6.48 -14.16
CA LEU A 167 4.51 5.62 -13.00
C LEU A 167 5.35 6.12 -11.83
N VAL A 168 4.74 6.26 -10.66
CA VAL A 168 5.45 6.55 -9.40
C VAL A 168 5.46 5.32 -8.52
N VAL A 169 6.64 4.88 -8.13
CA VAL A 169 6.87 3.73 -7.25
C VAL A 169 7.24 4.25 -5.86
N LEU A 170 6.46 3.87 -4.85
CA LEU A 170 6.61 4.33 -3.47
C LEU A 170 6.83 3.14 -2.54
N ASP A 171 8.01 3.04 -1.97
CA ASP A 171 8.31 1.97 -1.01
C ASP A 171 8.10 2.49 0.41
N GLU A 172 7.03 2.03 1.07
CA GLU A 172 6.59 2.44 2.42
C GLU A 172 6.55 3.98 2.61
N PRO A 173 5.69 4.71 1.87
CA PRO A 173 5.77 6.17 1.75
C PRO A 173 5.56 6.93 3.06
N THR A 174 4.95 6.34 4.09
CA THR A 174 4.62 7.04 5.34
C THR A 174 5.21 6.40 6.59
N THR A 175 6.04 5.37 6.44
CA THR A 175 6.68 4.71 7.58
C THR A 175 7.55 5.70 8.37
N GLY A 176 7.41 5.68 9.70
CA GLY A 176 8.15 6.55 10.62
C GLY A 176 7.65 8.00 10.67
N LEU A 177 6.55 8.34 10.01
CA LEU A 177 5.93 9.66 10.10
C LEU A 177 4.89 9.72 11.22
N ASP A 178 4.80 10.89 11.86
CA ASP A 178 3.69 11.19 12.76
C ASP A 178 2.35 11.24 12.00
N PRO A 179 1.19 11.10 12.68
CA PRO A 179 -0.12 11.05 12.03
C PRO A 179 -0.42 12.24 11.13
N GLN A 180 0.00 13.45 11.53
CA GLN A 180 -0.26 14.67 10.76
C GLN A 180 0.57 14.66 9.45
N ALA A 181 1.85 14.34 9.53
CA ALA A 181 2.72 14.22 8.36
C ALA A 181 2.24 13.11 7.40
N ARG A 182 1.77 11.98 7.95
CA ARG A 182 1.18 10.88 7.18
C ARG A 182 -0.03 11.35 6.36
N HIS A 183 -0.97 12.04 6.99
CA HIS A 183 -2.15 12.58 6.29
C HIS A 183 -1.77 13.59 5.19
N LEU A 184 -0.76 14.43 5.41
CA LEU A 184 -0.27 15.35 4.37
C LEU A 184 0.28 14.59 3.17
N VAL A 185 1.05 13.53 3.38
CA VAL A 185 1.56 12.67 2.30
C VAL A 185 0.39 11.99 1.58
N TRP A 186 -0.57 11.40 2.29
CA TRP A 186 -1.75 10.77 1.68
C TRP A 186 -2.53 11.72 0.78
N ASN A 187 -2.73 12.97 1.23
CA ASN A 187 -3.42 13.98 0.41
C ASN A 187 -2.67 14.24 -0.90
N LYS A 188 -1.32 14.33 -0.85
CA LYS A 188 -0.52 14.52 -2.07
C LYS A 188 -0.57 13.32 -3.01
N LEU A 189 -0.56 12.10 -2.48
CA LEU A 189 -0.69 10.90 -3.31
C LEU A 189 -2.08 10.80 -3.98
N ARG A 190 -3.17 11.16 -3.26
CA ARG A 190 -4.51 11.24 -3.86
C ARG A 190 -4.60 12.31 -4.95
N GLU A 191 -3.97 13.46 -4.74
CA GLU A 191 -3.91 14.54 -5.73
C GLU A 191 -3.24 14.04 -7.02
N LEU A 192 -2.11 13.31 -6.92
CA LEU A 192 -1.44 12.70 -8.08
C LEU A 192 -2.34 11.69 -8.81
N THR A 193 -3.08 10.85 -8.08
CA THR A 193 -4.02 9.89 -8.71
C THR A 193 -5.15 10.63 -9.42
N SER A 194 -5.67 11.74 -8.84
CA SER A 194 -6.70 12.56 -9.48
C SER A 194 -6.19 13.24 -10.77
N GLU A 195 -4.90 13.54 -10.86
CA GLU A 195 -4.20 14.02 -12.05
C GLU A 195 -3.83 12.90 -13.04
N ARG A 196 -4.38 11.71 -12.84
CA ARG A 196 -4.18 10.52 -13.68
C ARG A 196 -2.76 9.94 -13.68
N LYS A 197 -1.95 10.21 -12.66
CA LYS A 197 -0.69 9.49 -12.45
C LYS A 197 -0.98 8.07 -11.97
N THR A 198 -0.19 7.12 -12.43
CA THR A 198 -0.23 5.75 -11.95
C THR A 198 0.69 5.63 -10.74
N LEU A 199 0.19 5.09 -9.63
CA LEU A 199 0.97 4.89 -8.41
C LEU A 199 1.07 3.41 -8.08
N VAL A 200 2.24 2.97 -7.64
CA VAL A 200 2.43 1.66 -7.03
C VAL A 200 3.10 1.87 -5.69
N LEU A 201 2.49 1.37 -4.62
CA LEU A 201 3.04 1.53 -3.29
C LEU A 201 3.14 0.20 -2.54
N THR A 202 4.09 0.13 -1.61
CA THR A 202 4.13 -0.90 -0.58
C THR A 202 3.72 -0.30 0.74
N THR A 203 3.05 -1.08 1.56
CA THR A 203 2.72 -0.70 2.93
C THR A 203 2.50 -1.93 3.80
N HIS A 204 2.67 -1.74 5.10
CA HIS A 204 2.20 -2.66 6.13
C HIS A 204 1.04 -2.03 6.94
N TYR A 205 0.65 -0.77 6.63
CA TYR A 205 -0.48 -0.08 7.25
C TYR A 205 -1.75 -0.32 6.44
N MET A 206 -2.73 -1.02 7.06
CA MET A 206 -4.03 -1.32 6.43
C MET A 206 -4.82 -0.07 6.12
N ASP A 207 -4.75 0.94 7.00
CA ASP A 207 -5.43 2.22 6.80
C ASP A 207 -4.88 2.95 5.56
N GLU A 208 -3.56 2.90 5.34
CA GLU A 208 -2.95 3.48 4.15
C GLU A 208 -3.43 2.77 2.88
N ALA A 209 -3.42 1.43 2.89
CA ALA A 209 -3.92 0.64 1.77
C ALA A 209 -5.40 0.92 1.49
N ALA A 210 -6.25 0.94 2.52
CA ALA A 210 -7.69 1.21 2.39
C ALA A 210 -7.99 2.63 1.90
N GLN A 211 -7.16 3.61 2.25
CA GLN A 211 -7.37 5.02 1.94
C GLN A 211 -6.81 5.45 0.57
N LEU A 212 -5.76 4.82 0.10
CA LEU A 212 -5.03 5.24 -1.09
C LEU A 212 -5.22 4.33 -2.29
N CYS A 213 -5.40 3.02 -2.07
CA CYS A 213 -5.36 2.07 -3.18
C CYS A 213 -6.73 1.86 -3.81
N ASP A 214 -6.80 1.97 -5.13
CA ASP A 214 -7.96 1.52 -5.92
C ASP A 214 -8.05 -0.01 -5.91
N ARG A 215 -6.89 -0.68 -6.06
CA ARG A 215 -6.71 -2.12 -5.92
C ARG A 215 -5.42 -2.41 -5.17
N LEU A 216 -5.39 -3.55 -4.52
CA LEU A 216 -4.19 -4.01 -3.82
C LEU A 216 -4.08 -5.53 -3.88
N CYS A 217 -2.86 -6.02 -3.70
CA CYS A 217 -2.62 -7.42 -3.40
C CYS A 217 -2.11 -7.59 -1.97
N ILE A 218 -2.56 -8.66 -1.33
CA ILE A 218 -2.03 -9.11 -0.03
C ILE A 218 -0.89 -10.07 -0.31
N MET A 219 0.28 -9.73 0.21
CA MET A 219 1.52 -10.48 -0.02
C MET A 219 2.04 -11.07 1.29
N ASP A 220 2.34 -12.36 1.30
CA ASP A 220 2.99 -13.04 2.42
C ASP A 220 3.94 -14.12 1.91
N ASP A 221 5.06 -14.33 2.58
CA ASP A 221 6.10 -15.32 2.26
C ASP A 221 6.45 -15.38 0.75
N GLY A 222 6.62 -14.20 0.13
CA GLY A 222 7.00 -14.07 -1.28
C GLY A 222 5.89 -14.41 -2.29
N ARG A 223 4.65 -14.58 -1.86
CA ARG A 223 3.49 -14.92 -2.70
C ARG A 223 2.40 -13.87 -2.60
N ILE A 224 1.64 -13.69 -3.66
CA ILE A 224 0.36 -12.96 -3.60
C ILE A 224 -0.70 -13.99 -3.17
N ILE A 225 -1.41 -13.68 -2.07
CA ILE A 225 -2.44 -14.52 -1.49
C ILE A 225 -3.82 -14.14 -2.02
N SER A 226 -4.09 -12.83 -2.13
CA SER A 226 -5.35 -12.30 -2.64
C SER A 226 -5.11 -10.95 -3.31
N GLU A 227 -5.98 -10.56 -4.26
CA GLU A 227 -5.93 -9.29 -4.99
C GLU A 227 -7.34 -8.80 -5.27
N GLY A 228 -7.59 -7.52 -5.06
CA GLY A 228 -8.89 -6.90 -5.31
C GLY A 228 -8.93 -5.43 -4.88
N THR A 229 -10.11 -4.79 -4.98
CA THR A 229 -10.31 -3.51 -4.29
C THR A 229 -10.35 -3.74 -2.78
N PRO A 230 -10.05 -2.75 -1.93
CA PRO A 230 -10.19 -2.90 -0.47
C PRO A 230 -11.56 -3.46 -0.06
N ARG A 231 -12.61 -3.00 -0.73
CA ARG A 231 -13.98 -3.43 -0.49
C ARG A 231 -14.24 -4.87 -0.92
N ASP A 232 -13.82 -5.24 -2.14
CA ASP A 232 -14.01 -6.61 -2.65
C ASP A 232 -13.30 -7.63 -1.75
N LEU A 233 -12.08 -7.31 -1.29
CA LEU A 233 -11.31 -8.17 -0.37
C LEU A 233 -12.03 -8.37 0.95
N ILE A 234 -12.66 -7.33 1.50
CA ILE A 234 -13.45 -7.46 2.73
C ILE A 234 -14.70 -8.31 2.46
N GLU A 235 -15.48 -7.99 1.43
CA GLU A 235 -16.73 -8.69 1.09
C GLU A 235 -16.49 -10.18 0.74
N GLU A 236 -15.35 -10.53 0.11
CA GLU A 236 -15.02 -11.90 -0.28
C GLU A 236 -14.57 -12.76 0.90
N HIS A 237 -13.83 -12.17 1.83
CA HIS A 237 -13.16 -12.95 2.86
C HIS A 237 -13.81 -12.86 4.24
N ILE A 238 -14.51 -11.80 4.58
CA ILE A 238 -15.01 -11.54 5.93
C ILE A 238 -16.48 -11.12 5.89
N SER A 239 -17.24 -11.52 6.89
CA SER A 239 -18.60 -11.02 7.11
C SER A 239 -18.55 -9.52 7.44
N PRO A 240 -19.59 -8.74 7.04
CA PRO A 240 -19.53 -7.28 7.06
C PRO A 240 -19.39 -6.68 8.46
N GLU A 241 -19.84 -7.37 9.50
CA GLU A 241 -19.88 -6.87 10.87
C GLU A 241 -18.97 -7.66 11.78
N VAL A 242 -18.34 -6.98 12.73
CA VAL A 242 -17.49 -7.56 13.76
C VAL A 242 -17.95 -7.08 15.12
N VAL A 243 -18.23 -8.03 16.02
CA VAL A 243 -18.49 -7.74 17.43
C VAL A 243 -17.27 -8.18 18.22
N GLU A 244 -16.60 -7.22 18.85
CA GLU A 244 -15.43 -7.48 19.71
C GLU A 244 -15.86 -7.48 21.17
N PHE A 245 -15.64 -8.59 21.86
CA PHE A 245 -15.89 -8.71 23.29
C PHE A 245 -14.57 -8.74 24.05
N ARG A 246 -14.44 -7.92 25.08
CA ARG A 246 -13.30 -7.92 26.01
C ARG A 246 -13.76 -8.32 27.39
N THR A 247 -13.12 -9.34 27.92
CA THR A 247 -13.34 -9.84 29.27
C THR A 247 -12.25 -10.86 29.62
N ASN A 248 -12.35 -11.51 30.79
CA ASN A 248 -11.40 -12.53 31.23
C ASN A 248 -11.44 -13.78 30.31
N ARG A 249 -10.31 -14.50 30.27
CA ARG A 249 -10.07 -15.63 29.38
C ARG A 249 -11.13 -16.74 29.44
N ASP A 250 -11.66 -17.02 30.63
CA ASP A 250 -12.66 -18.08 30.78
C ASP A 250 -14.04 -17.65 30.29
N ALA A 251 -14.40 -16.38 30.47
CA ALA A 251 -15.59 -15.79 29.87
C ALA A 251 -15.52 -15.77 28.34
N LEU A 252 -14.36 -15.40 27.74
CA LEU A 252 -14.18 -15.45 26.29
C LEU A 252 -14.40 -16.86 25.74
N LYS A 253 -13.89 -17.90 26.40
CA LYS A 253 -14.13 -19.29 25.97
C LYS A 253 -15.60 -19.69 26.03
N LYS A 254 -16.35 -19.20 27.05
CA LYS A 254 -17.79 -19.43 27.15
C LYS A 254 -18.52 -18.69 26.03
N LEU A 255 -18.20 -17.42 25.82
CA LEU A 255 -18.79 -16.61 24.76
C LEU A 255 -18.59 -17.24 23.37
N ALA A 256 -17.37 -17.70 23.06
CA ALA A 256 -17.09 -18.36 21.77
C ALA A 256 -18.00 -19.56 21.53
N ARG A 257 -18.28 -20.36 22.57
CA ARG A 257 -19.23 -21.50 22.47
C ARG A 257 -20.67 -21.06 22.29
N ILE A 258 -21.08 -19.98 23.00
CA ILE A 258 -22.45 -19.46 22.97
C ILE A 258 -22.78 -18.91 21.57
N VAL A 259 -21.84 -18.24 20.89
CA VAL A 259 -22.08 -17.60 19.58
C VAL A 259 -21.72 -18.47 18.39
N SER A 260 -21.14 -19.65 18.59
CA SER A 260 -20.59 -20.51 17.53
C SER A 260 -21.59 -20.95 16.46
N ASP A 261 -22.87 -20.99 16.76
CA ASP A 261 -23.95 -21.37 15.82
C ASP A 261 -24.54 -20.21 15.02
N ILE A 262 -24.21 -18.96 15.41
CA ILE A 262 -24.70 -17.73 14.73
C ILE A 262 -23.56 -16.88 14.19
N ALA A 263 -22.31 -17.22 14.50
CA ALA A 263 -21.12 -16.54 14.00
C ALA A 263 -20.66 -17.18 12.68
N ASP A 264 -20.30 -16.35 11.70
CA ASP A 264 -19.65 -16.81 10.46
C ASP A 264 -18.15 -17.11 10.67
N GLY A 265 -17.56 -16.54 11.72
CA GLY A 265 -16.19 -16.78 12.14
C GLY A 265 -15.92 -16.24 13.55
N ILE A 266 -14.93 -16.81 14.21
CA ILE A 266 -14.54 -16.40 15.57
C ILE A 266 -13.02 -16.46 15.66
N ASP A 267 -12.40 -15.33 16.07
CA ASP A 267 -10.98 -15.25 16.36
C ASP A 267 -10.71 -14.82 17.80
N HIS A 268 -9.69 -15.42 18.39
CA HIS A 268 -9.19 -15.05 19.72
C HIS A 268 -7.96 -14.16 19.61
N LEU A 269 -8.03 -12.97 20.19
CA LEU A 269 -6.97 -11.99 20.11
C LEU A 269 -6.60 -11.44 21.47
N GLY A 270 -5.63 -12.08 22.13
CA GLY A 270 -5.25 -11.72 23.50
C GLY A 270 -6.42 -11.83 24.46
N GLU A 271 -6.88 -10.67 24.97
CA GLU A 271 -8.03 -10.55 25.87
C GLU A 271 -9.33 -10.15 25.15
N ALA A 272 -9.39 -10.33 23.83
CA ALA A 272 -10.56 -10.05 23.02
C ALA A 272 -11.01 -11.29 22.22
N LEU A 273 -12.33 -11.39 22.01
CA LEU A 273 -12.99 -12.32 21.10
C LEU A 273 -13.59 -11.50 19.96
N LEU A 274 -13.16 -11.78 18.74
CA LEU A 274 -13.71 -11.19 17.53
C LEU A 274 -14.75 -12.15 16.96
N VAL A 275 -15.99 -11.70 16.82
CA VAL A 275 -17.09 -12.47 16.25
C VAL A 275 -17.47 -11.83 14.92
N TYR A 276 -17.21 -12.52 13.82
CA TYR A 276 -17.60 -12.10 12.48
C TYR A 276 -19.00 -12.59 12.18
N THR A 277 -19.86 -11.71 11.72
CA THR A 277 -21.28 -12.02 11.53
C THR A 277 -21.93 -11.10 10.48
N SER A 278 -23.04 -11.55 9.94
CA SER A 278 -23.95 -10.73 9.13
C SER A 278 -25.11 -10.11 9.95
N ASP A 279 -25.22 -10.43 11.25
CA ASP A 279 -26.24 -9.91 12.19
C ASP A 279 -25.63 -9.69 13.58
N ALA A 280 -25.01 -8.53 13.79
CA ALA A 280 -24.40 -8.17 15.06
C ALA A 280 -25.43 -8.05 16.20
N ASP A 281 -26.68 -7.69 15.89
CA ASP A 281 -27.75 -7.59 16.88
C ASP A 281 -28.16 -8.98 17.42
N ALA A 282 -28.18 -10.00 16.57
CA ALA A 282 -28.43 -11.38 17.01
C ALA A 282 -27.34 -11.87 17.95
N VAL A 283 -26.07 -11.60 17.63
CA VAL A 283 -24.93 -11.92 18.50
C VAL A 283 -25.06 -11.19 19.83
N ALA A 284 -25.38 -9.90 19.81
CA ALA A 284 -25.53 -9.09 21.03
C ALA A 284 -26.66 -9.62 21.95
N ARG A 285 -27.84 -9.93 21.39
CA ARG A 285 -28.95 -10.49 22.13
C ARG A 285 -28.58 -11.82 22.83
N LYS A 286 -27.99 -12.73 22.06
CA LYS A 286 -27.60 -14.05 22.56
C LYS A 286 -26.58 -13.99 23.69
N VAL A 287 -25.61 -13.10 23.55
CA VAL A 287 -24.59 -12.86 24.58
C VAL A 287 -25.20 -12.24 25.82
N LYS A 288 -26.10 -11.27 25.68
CA LYS A 288 -26.82 -10.65 26.80
C LYS A 288 -27.67 -11.67 27.58
N GLU A 289 -28.37 -12.55 26.88
CA GLU A 289 -29.20 -13.61 27.46
C GLU A 289 -28.38 -14.66 28.23
N SER A 290 -27.10 -14.83 27.83
CA SER A 290 -26.20 -15.79 28.47
C SER A 290 -25.78 -15.42 29.91
N GLY A 291 -25.90 -14.14 30.28
CA GLY A 291 -25.46 -13.63 31.57
C GLY A 291 -23.94 -13.67 31.81
N VAL A 292 -23.13 -13.96 30.80
CA VAL A 292 -21.66 -13.93 30.92
C VAL A 292 -21.21 -12.48 31.13
N PRO A 293 -20.38 -12.19 32.16
CA PRO A 293 -19.90 -10.84 32.39
C PRO A 293 -18.95 -10.39 31.25
N ILE A 294 -19.17 -9.18 30.75
CA ILE A 294 -18.38 -8.56 29.71
C ILE A 294 -17.91 -7.19 30.19
N ASP A 295 -16.63 -6.91 30.06
CA ASP A 295 -16.06 -5.63 30.46
C ASP A 295 -16.29 -4.54 29.40
N ASN A 296 -16.16 -4.92 28.12
CA ASN A 296 -16.39 -4.01 27.00
C ASN A 296 -16.90 -4.77 25.77
N THR A 297 -17.74 -4.09 24.97
CA THR A 297 -18.23 -4.56 23.65
C THR A 297 -18.07 -3.46 22.63
N LEU A 298 -17.43 -3.76 21.51
CA LEU A 298 -17.26 -2.85 20.39
C LEU A 298 -17.92 -3.45 19.12
N TYR A 299 -18.78 -2.67 18.51
CA TYR A 299 -19.41 -2.99 17.21
C TYR A 299 -18.71 -2.19 16.12
N ARG A 300 -18.26 -2.84 15.08
CA ARG A 300 -17.60 -2.18 13.95
C ARG A 300 -17.81 -2.93 12.65
N GLN A 301 -17.56 -2.26 11.55
CA GLN A 301 -17.44 -2.90 10.25
C GLN A 301 -16.14 -3.68 10.17
N ALA A 302 -16.13 -4.71 9.33
CA ALA A 302 -14.92 -5.44 9.00
C ALA A 302 -13.93 -4.56 8.22
N THR A 303 -12.64 -4.81 8.40
CA THR A 303 -11.55 -4.03 7.81
C THR A 303 -10.54 -4.92 7.09
N LEU A 304 -9.60 -4.34 6.37
CA LEU A 304 -8.48 -5.09 5.78
C LEU A 304 -7.62 -5.80 6.84
N GLU A 305 -7.61 -5.33 8.08
CA GLU A 305 -6.92 -6.02 9.19
C GLU A 305 -7.55 -7.39 9.47
N ASP A 306 -8.87 -7.46 9.45
CA ASP A 306 -9.60 -8.72 9.65
C ASP A 306 -9.37 -9.68 8.49
N VAL A 307 -9.35 -9.17 7.25
CA VAL A 307 -9.00 -9.97 6.05
C VAL A 307 -7.59 -10.54 6.18
N PHE A 308 -6.62 -9.69 6.55
CA PHE A 308 -5.23 -10.13 6.69
C PHE A 308 -5.08 -11.18 7.78
N LEU A 309 -5.70 -10.98 8.94
CA LEU A 309 -5.69 -11.94 10.04
C LEU A 309 -6.26 -13.29 9.60
N LYS A 310 -7.38 -13.28 8.89
CA LYS A 310 -8.02 -14.52 8.39
C LYS A 310 -7.16 -15.26 7.38
N LEU A 311 -6.52 -14.54 6.46
CA LEU A 311 -5.73 -15.16 5.38
C LEU A 311 -4.37 -15.68 5.86
N THR A 312 -3.76 -15.06 6.87
CA THR A 312 -2.40 -15.38 7.30
C THR A 312 -2.32 -16.02 8.68
N GLY A 313 -3.41 -15.99 9.46
CA GLY A 313 -3.46 -16.48 10.84
C GLY A 313 -2.67 -15.62 11.84
N ARG A 314 -2.20 -14.43 11.42
CA ARG A 314 -1.42 -13.50 12.25
C ARG A 314 -1.77 -12.06 11.96
N ARG A 315 -1.60 -11.16 12.93
CA ARG A 315 -1.67 -9.72 12.70
C ARG A 315 -0.39 -9.20 12.06
N LEU A 316 -0.50 -8.10 11.30
CA LEU A 316 0.65 -7.25 11.02
C LEU A 316 1.03 -6.60 12.36
N VAL A 317 2.14 -7.01 12.92
CA VAL A 317 2.70 -6.39 14.13
C VAL A 317 3.64 -5.29 13.64
N ASP A 318 3.47 -4.09 14.18
CA ASP A 318 4.35 -2.94 13.97
C ASP A 318 5.76 -3.20 14.50
#